data_e53151abcf14e9fef9e4a68c87a77ddc
#
_entry.id   e53151abcf14e9fef9e4a68c87a77ddc
#
_cell.length_a   1.000
_cell.length_b   1.000
_cell.length_c   1.000
_cell.angle_alpha   90.00
_cell.angle_beta   90.00
_cell.angle_gamma   90.00
#
_symmetry.space_group_name_H-M   'P 1'
#
loop_
_entity.id
_entity.type
_entity.pdbx_description
1 polymer ?
#
loop_
_entity_poly.entity_id
_entity_poly.type
_entity_poly.pdbx_seq_one_letter_code
_entity_poly.pdbx_strand_id
1 'polypeptide(L)'
;MLDKLTLVSQKFSPGLRKVVSNIGWLFADKILQMGLSLIVGIWVARYLGPEQFGLFNYAIAFVALLGPIANLGLDTIVVRDIVRHPDSKNETLGTSLALKLSGGAVTTLLAFGAISLLQPQDNLTHWLVGIIAAGTIFQAFETIDLWFRSQVQSKYTVVVKNSAYILVCALRIALIQMQAPLIAFAWARFGELALAAVGLVMVYQTSGQDLKAWRSSLPRAKKLLTESWPLIVSGIAIYVYSTIDQIMLGSFNQTVQLGLYAAAVKISQIFDFIPSIMQISFFPKLTEAKAQGESEYIKKFQAYFDLTLILWLVVAIPVSLFSNYVVHFLYGDNYAASATVLSIYVWAQFGSGFGVARNAFIMIEGKAHNELYLTFTGASLNIILNWYLIPKYGAIGATVATLITYFVVAVLLNFIIPDLKPVGKFILRSCNLYKAVNRILEVVR
;
A
#
# COMPACT_ATOMS: atom_id res chain seq x y z
N MET A 1 -4.70 12.01 30.01
CA MET A 1 -4.12 11.00 29.13
C MET A 1 -2.73 11.40 28.61
N LEU A 2 -2.54 12.65 28.21
CA LEU A 2 -1.23 13.21 27.77
C LEU A 2 -0.16 13.14 28.87
N ASP A 3 -0.52 13.39 30.14
CA ASP A 3 0.45 13.36 31.28
C ASP A 3 0.95 11.95 31.59
N LYS A 4 0.13 10.90 31.39
CA LYS A 4 0.59 9.50 31.53
C LYS A 4 1.57 9.10 30.42
N LEU A 5 1.37 9.62 29.21
CA LEU A 5 2.28 9.37 28.07
C LEU A 5 3.63 10.08 28.28
N THR A 6 3.64 11.27 28.85
CA THR A 6 4.88 11.99 29.20
C THR A 6 5.67 11.29 30.31
N LEU A 7 5.01 10.75 31.32
CA LEU A 7 5.64 9.98 32.42
C LEU A 7 6.23 8.65 31.94
N VAL A 8 5.56 7.96 30.99
CA VAL A 8 6.09 6.73 30.38
C VAL A 8 7.30 7.04 29.50
N SER A 9 7.26 8.17 28.76
CA SER A 9 8.37 8.57 27.88
C SER A 9 9.65 8.92 28.62
N GLN A 10 9.57 9.37 29.88
CA GLN A 10 10.75 9.70 30.72
C GLN A 10 11.54 8.46 31.15
N LYS A 11 10.95 7.27 31.13
CA LYS A 11 11.63 6.01 31.47
C LYS A 11 12.46 5.41 30.33
N PHE A 12 12.34 5.93 29.10
CA PHE A 12 13.09 5.43 27.96
C PHE A 12 14.43 6.13 27.77
N SER A 13 15.42 5.38 27.29
CA SER A 13 16.70 5.97 26.86
C SER A 13 16.46 7.01 25.74
N PRO A 14 17.31 8.04 25.60
CA PRO A 14 17.15 9.09 24.58
C PRO A 14 17.00 8.52 23.15
N GLY A 15 17.72 7.45 22.83
CA GLY A 15 17.62 6.77 21.54
C GLY A 15 16.25 6.12 21.32
N LEU A 16 15.74 5.41 22.33
CA LEU A 16 14.43 4.76 22.24
C LEU A 16 13.29 5.79 22.14
N ARG A 17 13.40 6.90 22.86
CA ARG A 17 12.44 8.01 22.77
C ARG A 17 12.37 8.60 21.36
N LYS A 18 13.54 8.76 20.71
CA LYS A 18 13.63 9.24 19.32
C LYS A 18 12.92 8.27 18.34
N VAL A 19 13.14 6.96 18.50
CA VAL A 19 12.51 5.92 17.68
C VAL A 19 10.99 5.90 17.89
N VAL A 20 10.51 5.90 19.14
CA VAL A 20 9.07 5.89 19.46
C VAL A 20 8.39 7.14 18.91
N SER A 21 9.01 8.32 19.05
CA SER A 21 8.50 9.56 18.48
C SER A 21 8.41 9.48 16.94
N ASN A 22 9.44 8.95 16.29
CA ASN A 22 9.44 8.79 14.82
C ASN A 22 8.35 7.84 14.33
N ILE A 23 8.14 6.71 15.03
CA ILE A 23 7.02 5.78 14.72
C ILE A 23 5.69 6.50 14.90
N GLY A 24 5.52 7.29 15.96
CA GLY A 24 4.31 8.08 16.20
C GLY A 24 3.99 9.05 15.04
N TRP A 25 5.00 9.73 14.51
CA TRP A 25 4.85 10.62 13.36
C TRP A 25 4.43 9.86 12.08
N LEU A 26 5.07 8.72 11.78
CA LEU A 26 4.72 7.88 10.63
C LEU A 26 3.31 7.30 10.75
N PHE A 27 2.87 6.98 11.97
CA PHE A 27 1.52 6.49 12.23
C PHE A 27 0.47 7.60 12.07
N ALA A 28 0.75 8.79 12.61
CA ALA A 28 -0.11 9.96 12.44
C ALA A 28 -0.25 10.36 10.96
N ASP A 29 0.86 10.30 10.20
CA ASP A 29 0.87 10.47 8.74
C ASP A 29 -0.11 9.52 8.05
N LYS A 30 -0.01 8.22 8.35
CA LYS A 30 -0.86 7.18 7.75
C LYS A 30 -2.34 7.41 8.04
N ILE A 31 -2.69 7.73 9.30
CA ILE A 31 -4.07 7.99 9.70
C ILE A 31 -4.62 9.24 9.01
N LEU A 32 -3.85 10.32 9.00
CA LEU A 32 -4.26 11.58 8.37
C LEU A 32 -4.50 11.39 6.87
N GLN A 33 -3.55 10.79 6.16
CA GLN A 33 -3.69 10.54 4.72
C GLN A 33 -4.87 9.61 4.42
N MET A 34 -5.07 8.56 5.21
CA MET A 34 -6.17 7.63 5.05
C MET A 34 -7.53 8.33 5.25
N GLY A 35 -7.66 9.13 6.32
CA GLY A 35 -8.90 9.87 6.61
C GLY A 35 -9.23 10.91 5.54
N LEU A 36 -8.25 11.73 5.16
CA LEU A 36 -8.45 12.73 4.10
C LEU A 36 -8.69 12.08 2.74
N SER A 37 -7.95 11.01 2.40
CA SER A 37 -8.14 10.26 1.16
C SER A 37 -9.55 9.68 1.06
N LEU A 38 -10.11 9.21 2.17
CA LEU A 38 -11.48 8.73 2.21
C LEU A 38 -12.47 9.87 1.98
N ILE A 39 -12.43 10.92 2.83
CA ILE A 39 -13.41 12.02 2.79
C ILE A 39 -13.38 12.72 1.43
N VAL A 40 -12.21 13.22 1.01
CA VAL A 40 -12.06 13.94 -0.26
C VAL A 40 -12.28 13.00 -1.45
N GLY A 41 -11.84 11.74 -1.33
CA GLY A 41 -12.06 10.73 -2.37
C GLY A 41 -13.53 10.39 -2.58
N ILE A 42 -14.36 10.39 -1.53
CA ILE A 42 -15.81 10.21 -1.65
C ILE A 42 -16.44 11.42 -2.37
N TRP A 43 -16.03 12.64 -2.03
CA TRP A 43 -16.55 13.84 -2.71
C TRP A 43 -16.17 13.87 -4.18
N VAL A 44 -14.93 13.53 -4.51
CA VAL A 44 -14.48 13.39 -5.91
C VAL A 44 -15.27 12.32 -6.64
N ALA A 45 -15.50 11.15 -6.03
CA ALA A 45 -16.28 10.08 -6.63
C ALA A 45 -17.74 10.49 -6.87
N ARG A 46 -18.38 11.15 -5.90
CA ARG A 46 -19.75 11.68 -6.06
C ARG A 46 -19.85 12.69 -7.20
N TYR A 47 -18.85 13.57 -7.31
CA TYR A 47 -18.82 14.61 -8.35
C TYR A 47 -18.61 14.03 -9.74
N LEU A 48 -17.64 13.13 -9.90
CA LEU A 48 -17.29 12.53 -11.19
C LEU A 48 -18.29 11.47 -11.68
N GLY A 49 -19.02 10.85 -10.76
CA GLY A 49 -19.83 9.68 -11.05
C GLY A 49 -18.99 8.43 -11.35
N PRO A 50 -19.64 7.24 -11.47
CA PRO A 50 -18.92 5.97 -11.60
C PRO A 50 -18.02 5.89 -12.83
N GLU A 51 -18.45 6.43 -13.96
CA GLU A 51 -17.72 6.34 -15.23
C GLU A 51 -16.39 7.11 -15.20
N GLN A 52 -16.45 8.42 -14.92
CA GLN A 52 -15.24 9.25 -14.86
C GLN A 52 -14.33 8.88 -13.69
N PHE A 53 -14.93 8.52 -12.55
CA PHE A 53 -14.17 8.02 -11.40
C PHE A 53 -13.47 6.69 -11.72
N GLY A 54 -14.11 5.81 -12.48
CA GLY A 54 -13.51 4.59 -13.00
C GLY A 54 -12.32 4.87 -13.91
N LEU A 55 -12.48 5.77 -14.87
CA LEU A 55 -11.42 6.16 -15.80
C LEU A 55 -10.21 6.78 -15.05
N PHE A 56 -10.48 7.61 -14.05
CA PHE A 56 -9.44 8.20 -13.21
C PHE A 56 -8.66 7.13 -12.42
N ASN A 57 -9.37 6.16 -11.82
CA ASN A 57 -8.73 5.06 -11.09
C ASN A 57 -7.99 4.10 -12.04
N TYR A 58 -8.50 3.90 -13.27
CA TYR A 58 -7.76 3.16 -14.30
C TYR A 58 -6.38 3.78 -14.57
N ALA A 59 -6.36 5.08 -14.84
CA ALA A 59 -5.10 5.78 -15.11
C ALA A 59 -4.14 5.72 -13.91
N ILE A 60 -4.65 5.85 -12.68
CA ILE A 60 -3.83 5.70 -11.47
C ILE A 60 -3.28 4.28 -11.34
N ALA A 61 -4.11 3.25 -11.49
CA ALA A 61 -3.71 1.85 -11.37
C ALA A 61 -2.71 1.46 -12.45
N PHE A 62 -2.91 1.94 -13.68
CA PHE A 62 -2.04 1.68 -14.82
C PHE A 62 -0.62 2.24 -14.59
N VAL A 63 -0.53 3.48 -14.11
CA VAL A 63 0.77 4.10 -13.78
C VAL A 63 1.40 3.44 -12.55
N ALA A 64 0.59 3.09 -11.54
CA ALA A 64 1.06 2.44 -10.32
C ALA A 64 1.72 1.08 -10.59
N LEU A 65 1.24 0.32 -11.59
CA LEU A 65 1.86 -0.94 -12.02
C LEU A 65 3.33 -0.76 -12.42
N LEU A 66 3.67 0.38 -13.00
CA LEU A 66 5.03 0.72 -13.41
C LEU A 66 5.84 1.42 -12.29
N GLY A 67 5.22 1.70 -11.14
CA GLY A 67 5.85 2.35 -9.99
C GLY A 67 7.17 1.72 -9.53
N PRO A 68 7.31 0.39 -9.46
CA PRO A 68 8.58 -0.25 -9.14
C PRO A 68 9.73 0.09 -10.10
N ILE A 69 9.42 0.41 -11.37
CA ILE A 69 10.41 0.88 -12.36
C ILE A 69 10.82 2.32 -12.04
N ALA A 70 9.89 3.18 -11.62
CA ALA A 70 10.21 4.55 -11.21
C ALA A 70 11.09 4.58 -9.94
N ASN A 71 10.78 3.75 -8.94
CA ASN A 71 11.49 3.71 -7.67
C ASN A 71 12.73 2.81 -7.67
N LEU A 72 12.86 1.90 -8.64
CA LEU A 72 13.98 0.96 -8.79
C LEU A 72 14.28 0.12 -7.54
N GLY A 73 13.32 -0.04 -6.61
CA GLY A 73 13.51 -0.79 -5.37
C GLY A 73 14.59 -0.25 -4.44
N LEU A 74 14.99 1.02 -4.61
CA LEU A 74 16.17 1.60 -3.95
C LEU A 74 15.94 1.98 -2.49
N ASP A 75 14.70 2.10 -2.02
CA ASP A 75 14.38 2.76 -0.74
C ASP A 75 15.11 2.14 0.47
N THR A 76 14.99 0.84 0.66
CA THR A 76 15.65 0.14 1.79
C THR A 76 17.16 0.06 1.62
N ILE A 77 17.65 -0.08 0.40
CA ILE A 77 19.07 -0.19 0.08
C ILE A 77 19.78 1.13 0.38
N VAL A 78 19.22 2.25 -0.08
CA VAL A 78 19.79 3.60 0.13
C VAL A 78 19.82 3.94 1.62
N VAL A 79 18.74 3.69 2.37
CA VAL A 79 18.73 3.91 3.83
C VAL A 79 19.81 3.09 4.52
N ARG A 80 19.91 1.79 4.20
CA ARG A 80 20.93 0.89 4.75
C ARG A 80 22.34 1.37 4.43
N ASP A 81 22.58 1.76 3.19
CA ASP A 81 23.92 2.20 2.73
C ASP A 81 24.37 3.49 3.40
N ILE A 82 23.46 4.48 3.58
CA ILE A 82 23.76 5.73 4.28
C ILE A 82 24.13 5.48 5.75
N VAL A 83 23.39 4.53 6.41
CA VAL A 83 23.66 4.19 7.81
C VAL A 83 25.00 3.45 7.95
N ARG A 84 25.35 2.56 7.01
CA ARG A 84 26.59 1.78 7.05
C ARG A 84 27.83 2.57 6.61
N HIS A 85 27.66 3.49 5.67
CA HIS A 85 28.73 4.25 5.05
C HIS A 85 28.39 5.75 4.99
N PRO A 86 28.40 6.46 6.13
CA PRO A 86 28.02 7.88 6.21
C PRO A 86 28.84 8.80 5.31
N ASP A 87 30.11 8.47 5.11
CA ASP A 87 31.06 9.25 4.29
C ASP A 87 30.65 9.25 2.80
N SER A 88 30.01 8.21 2.31
CA SER A 88 29.51 8.11 0.94
C SER A 88 28.10 8.64 0.73
N LYS A 89 27.53 9.34 1.73
CA LYS A 89 26.15 9.85 1.72
C LYS A 89 25.81 10.61 0.44
N ASN A 90 26.64 11.62 0.09
CA ASN A 90 26.36 12.50 -1.04
C ASN A 90 26.43 11.77 -2.39
N GLU A 91 27.31 10.78 -2.53
CA GLU A 91 27.37 9.93 -3.70
C GLU A 91 26.16 8.99 -3.80
N THR A 92 25.75 8.39 -2.68
CA THR A 92 24.61 7.49 -2.63
C THR A 92 23.31 8.24 -2.94
N LEU A 93 23.08 9.40 -2.32
CA LEU A 93 21.87 10.21 -2.55
C LEU A 93 21.82 10.78 -3.96
N GLY A 94 22.93 11.34 -4.47
CA GLY A 94 23.00 11.88 -5.83
C GLY A 94 22.80 10.81 -6.89
N THR A 95 23.41 9.64 -6.71
CA THR A 95 23.23 8.50 -7.62
C THR A 95 21.79 7.97 -7.56
N SER A 96 21.21 7.85 -6.38
CA SER A 96 19.81 7.43 -6.20
C SER A 96 18.84 8.40 -6.88
N LEU A 97 19.04 9.71 -6.70
CA LEU A 97 18.22 10.73 -7.37
C LEU A 97 18.30 10.59 -8.89
N ALA A 98 19.52 10.49 -9.45
CA ALA A 98 19.70 10.35 -10.89
C ALA A 98 19.05 9.08 -11.44
N LEU A 99 19.17 7.95 -10.74
CA LEU A 99 18.53 6.69 -11.10
C LEU A 99 17.00 6.79 -11.04
N LYS A 100 16.44 7.37 -9.98
CA LYS A 100 14.97 7.54 -9.84
C LYS A 100 14.41 8.54 -10.86
N LEU A 101 15.13 9.62 -11.20
CA LEU A 101 14.74 10.51 -12.28
C LEU A 101 14.69 9.77 -13.63
N SER A 102 15.72 8.98 -13.92
CA SER A 102 15.75 8.14 -15.13
C SER A 102 14.62 7.10 -15.11
N GLY A 103 14.40 6.44 -13.98
CA GLY A 103 13.30 5.49 -13.77
C GLY A 103 11.92 6.13 -13.98
N GLY A 104 11.69 7.33 -13.44
CA GLY A 104 10.46 8.10 -13.64
C GLY A 104 10.25 8.50 -15.10
N ALA A 105 11.30 8.93 -15.78
CA ALA A 105 11.24 9.24 -17.22
C ALA A 105 10.91 7.98 -18.06
N VAL A 106 11.58 6.86 -17.78
CA VAL A 106 11.29 5.57 -18.45
C VAL A 106 9.86 5.13 -18.16
N THR A 107 9.40 5.23 -16.90
CA THR A 107 8.02 4.92 -16.52
C THR A 107 7.01 5.77 -17.30
N THR A 108 7.28 7.08 -17.45
CA THR A 108 6.41 7.99 -18.21
C THR A 108 6.31 7.58 -19.68
N LEU A 109 7.46 7.29 -20.30
CA LEU A 109 7.52 6.86 -21.71
C LEU A 109 6.83 5.50 -21.91
N LEU A 110 7.07 4.54 -21.01
CA LEU A 110 6.45 3.22 -21.08
C LEU A 110 4.93 3.32 -20.86
N ALA A 111 4.47 4.12 -19.87
CA ALA A 111 3.05 4.29 -19.61
C ALA A 111 2.33 4.92 -20.80
N PHE A 112 2.89 6.00 -21.37
CA PHE A 112 2.31 6.68 -22.52
C PHE A 112 2.33 5.80 -23.77
N GLY A 113 3.45 5.11 -24.04
CA GLY A 113 3.56 4.19 -25.17
C GLY A 113 2.61 3.00 -25.05
N ALA A 114 2.52 2.38 -23.87
CA ALA A 114 1.65 1.23 -23.65
C ALA A 114 0.16 1.60 -23.77
N ILE A 115 -0.27 2.73 -23.18
CA ILE A 115 -1.68 3.13 -23.27
C ILE A 115 -2.07 3.52 -24.70
N SER A 116 -1.16 4.15 -25.46
CA SER A 116 -1.39 4.49 -26.86
C SER A 116 -1.56 3.26 -27.75
N LEU A 117 -0.94 2.13 -27.38
CA LEU A 117 -1.10 0.85 -28.09
C LEU A 117 -2.37 0.10 -27.64
N LEU A 118 -2.70 0.16 -26.34
CA LEU A 118 -3.84 -0.58 -25.78
C LEU A 118 -5.19 0.08 -26.07
N GLN A 119 -5.24 1.41 -26.09
CA GLN A 119 -6.47 2.20 -26.31
C GLN A 119 -6.23 3.32 -27.34
N PRO A 120 -5.91 3.02 -28.60
CA PRO A 120 -5.42 4.02 -29.56
C PRO A 120 -6.39 5.16 -29.88
N GLN A 121 -7.68 4.99 -29.60
CA GLN A 121 -8.72 5.97 -29.91
C GLN A 121 -9.19 6.80 -28.71
N ASP A 122 -8.75 6.48 -27.49
CA ASP A 122 -9.17 7.20 -26.28
C ASP A 122 -8.17 8.27 -25.87
N ASN A 123 -8.30 9.44 -26.50
CA ASN A 123 -7.45 10.59 -26.20
C ASN A 123 -7.52 11.05 -24.74
N LEU A 124 -8.67 10.92 -24.07
CA LEU A 124 -8.81 11.33 -22.69
C LEU A 124 -7.96 10.45 -21.76
N THR A 125 -8.02 9.12 -21.95
CA THR A 125 -7.19 8.18 -21.20
C THR A 125 -5.70 8.41 -21.47
N HIS A 126 -5.29 8.72 -22.69
CA HIS A 126 -3.89 9.06 -23.00
C HIS A 126 -3.41 10.25 -22.16
N TRP A 127 -4.20 11.35 -22.13
CA TRP A 127 -3.86 12.51 -21.33
C TRP A 127 -3.83 12.21 -19.82
N LEU A 128 -4.80 11.48 -19.30
CA LEU A 128 -4.85 11.11 -17.88
C LEU A 128 -3.62 10.30 -17.49
N VAL A 129 -3.30 9.23 -18.24
CA VAL A 129 -2.13 8.39 -17.98
C VAL A 129 -0.84 9.19 -18.15
N GLY A 130 -0.73 10.02 -19.20
CA GLY A 130 0.46 10.84 -19.46
C GLY A 130 0.76 11.83 -18.33
N ILE A 131 -0.26 12.57 -17.86
CA ILE A 131 -0.14 13.56 -16.78
C ILE A 131 0.24 12.86 -15.46
N ILE A 132 -0.46 11.76 -15.11
CA ILE A 132 -0.20 11.03 -13.86
C ILE A 132 1.19 10.39 -13.91
N ALA A 133 1.60 9.80 -15.05
CA ALA A 133 2.91 9.20 -15.23
C ALA A 133 4.03 10.24 -15.14
N ALA A 134 3.87 11.42 -15.77
CA ALA A 134 4.83 12.51 -15.67
C ALA A 134 5.05 12.96 -14.22
N GLY A 135 4.02 12.89 -13.38
CA GLY A 135 4.12 13.15 -11.95
C GLY A 135 5.10 12.21 -11.23
N THR A 136 5.30 10.98 -11.71
CA THR A 136 6.22 10.01 -11.08
C THR A 136 7.68 10.46 -11.10
N ILE A 137 8.06 11.36 -12.01
CA ILE A 137 9.41 11.94 -12.05
C ILE A 137 9.72 12.67 -10.73
N PHE A 138 8.72 13.34 -10.13
CA PHE A 138 8.89 14.04 -8.85
C PHE A 138 9.08 13.09 -7.67
N GLN A 139 8.68 11.80 -7.78
CA GLN A 139 8.96 10.80 -6.75
C GLN A 139 10.46 10.56 -6.56
N ALA A 140 11.32 10.92 -7.52
CA ALA A 140 12.76 10.87 -7.36
C ALA A 140 13.24 11.68 -6.14
N PHE A 141 12.57 12.80 -5.82
CA PHE A 141 12.90 13.64 -4.65
C PHE A 141 12.56 12.98 -3.32
N GLU A 142 11.84 11.84 -3.30
CA GLU A 142 11.71 11.00 -2.11
C GLU A 142 13.06 10.46 -1.62
N THR A 143 14.10 10.52 -2.44
CA THR A 143 15.49 10.28 -1.99
C THR A 143 15.87 11.14 -0.79
N ILE A 144 15.31 12.35 -0.66
CA ILE A 144 15.48 13.21 0.50
C ILE A 144 14.82 12.59 1.76
N ASP A 145 13.63 12.00 1.60
CA ASP A 145 12.94 11.30 2.70
C ASP A 145 13.77 10.11 3.20
N LEU A 146 14.46 9.39 2.31
CA LEU A 146 15.34 8.28 2.69
C LEU A 146 16.49 8.75 3.60
N TRP A 147 17.04 9.95 3.35
CA TRP A 147 18.03 10.53 4.23
C TRP A 147 17.45 10.81 5.62
N PHE A 148 16.28 11.48 5.72
CA PHE A 148 15.65 11.75 7.01
C PHE A 148 15.29 10.45 7.75
N ARG A 149 14.85 9.39 7.04
CA ARG A 149 14.63 8.07 7.62
C ARG A 149 15.90 7.46 8.18
N SER A 150 17.04 7.58 7.48
CA SER A 150 18.33 7.10 7.97
C SER A 150 18.77 7.79 9.26
N GLN A 151 18.32 9.04 9.49
CA GLN A 151 18.58 9.83 10.71
C GLN A 151 17.50 9.64 11.79
N VAL A 152 16.47 8.81 11.55
CA VAL A 152 15.30 8.66 12.44
C VAL A 152 14.62 10.02 12.68
N GLN A 153 14.43 10.79 11.62
CA GLN A 153 13.89 12.16 11.63
C GLN A 153 12.72 12.34 10.64
N SER A 154 11.89 11.32 10.45
CA SER A 154 10.78 11.35 9.49
C SER A 154 9.74 12.45 9.77
N LYS A 155 9.75 13.06 10.96
CA LYS A 155 8.87 14.19 11.30
C LYS A 155 8.89 15.29 10.23
N TYR A 156 10.07 15.65 9.75
CA TYR A 156 10.22 16.75 8.80
C TYR A 156 9.58 16.42 7.43
N THR A 157 9.79 15.22 6.93
CA THR A 157 9.23 14.79 5.65
C THR A 157 7.74 14.50 5.74
N VAL A 158 7.27 13.99 6.87
CA VAL A 158 5.85 13.79 7.17
C VAL A 158 5.09 15.12 7.14
N VAL A 159 5.60 16.15 7.82
CA VAL A 159 4.97 17.49 7.82
C VAL A 159 4.88 18.04 6.41
N VAL A 160 5.95 17.98 5.64
CA VAL A 160 5.99 18.48 4.25
C VAL A 160 4.99 17.75 3.35
N LYS A 161 5.04 16.40 3.35
CA LYS A 161 4.15 15.59 2.51
C LYS A 161 2.68 15.80 2.87
N ASN A 162 2.36 15.88 4.17
CA ASN A 162 0.99 16.14 4.61
C ASN A 162 0.52 17.55 4.28
N SER A 163 1.39 18.56 4.38
CA SER A 163 1.04 19.91 3.95
C SER A 163 0.71 19.97 2.45
N ALA A 164 1.54 19.36 1.61
CA ALA A 164 1.26 19.25 0.18
C ALA A 164 -0.06 18.51 -0.09
N TYR A 165 -0.29 17.40 0.63
CA TYR A 165 -1.51 16.61 0.47
C TYR A 165 -2.76 17.38 0.90
N ILE A 166 -2.73 18.11 2.03
CA ILE A 166 -3.84 18.95 2.51
C ILE A 166 -4.14 20.05 1.51
N LEU A 167 -3.11 20.74 0.98
CA LEU A 167 -3.28 21.77 -0.04
C LEU A 167 -3.97 21.22 -1.29
N VAL A 168 -3.57 20.04 -1.75
CA VAL A 168 -4.20 19.41 -2.91
C VAL A 168 -5.59 18.86 -2.59
N CYS A 169 -5.87 18.42 -1.38
CA CYS A 169 -7.23 18.14 -0.96
C CYS A 169 -8.13 19.37 -1.03
N ALA A 170 -7.65 20.53 -0.56
CA ALA A 170 -8.37 21.78 -0.69
C ALA A 170 -8.56 22.19 -2.17
N LEU A 171 -7.53 22.00 -3.00
CA LEU A 171 -7.63 22.22 -4.46
C LEU A 171 -8.69 21.32 -5.09
N ARG A 172 -8.74 20.02 -4.75
CA ARG A 172 -9.77 19.08 -5.25
C ARG A 172 -11.18 19.54 -4.87
N ILE A 173 -11.38 20.05 -3.66
CA ILE A 173 -12.66 20.61 -3.22
C ILE A 173 -13.01 21.85 -4.06
N ALA A 174 -12.05 22.74 -4.30
CA ALA A 174 -12.26 23.91 -5.15
C ALA A 174 -12.62 23.49 -6.61
N LEU A 175 -11.93 22.49 -7.16
CA LEU A 175 -12.24 21.95 -8.49
C LEU A 175 -13.67 21.38 -8.58
N ILE A 176 -14.16 20.71 -7.53
CA ILE A 176 -15.55 20.25 -7.47
C ILE A 176 -16.52 21.44 -7.51
N GLN A 177 -16.27 22.50 -6.73
CA GLN A 177 -17.13 23.68 -6.68
C GLN A 177 -17.13 24.44 -8.02
N MET A 178 -16.00 24.46 -8.71
CA MET A 178 -15.85 25.07 -10.04
C MET A 178 -16.35 24.19 -11.19
N GLN A 179 -16.89 23.01 -10.91
CA GLN A 179 -17.34 22.04 -11.91
C GLN A 179 -16.25 21.70 -12.94
N ALA A 180 -15.00 21.54 -12.48
CA ALA A 180 -13.85 21.32 -13.32
C ALA A 180 -13.89 19.93 -14.00
N PRO A 181 -13.37 19.79 -15.25
CA PRO A 181 -13.33 18.53 -15.96
C PRO A 181 -12.38 17.53 -15.30
N LEU A 182 -12.56 16.22 -15.61
CA LEU A 182 -11.77 15.12 -15.06
C LEU A 182 -10.26 15.34 -15.15
N ILE A 183 -9.78 15.90 -16.24
CA ILE A 183 -8.35 16.17 -16.47
C ILE A 183 -7.73 17.09 -15.40
N ALA A 184 -8.52 17.99 -14.81
CA ALA A 184 -8.06 18.86 -13.73
C ALA A 184 -7.67 18.07 -12.46
N PHE A 185 -8.34 16.94 -12.20
CA PHE A 185 -7.99 16.05 -11.09
C PHE A 185 -6.69 15.28 -11.35
N ALA A 186 -6.37 14.98 -12.62
CA ALA A 186 -5.07 14.41 -12.98
C ALA A 186 -3.95 15.45 -12.75
N TRP A 187 -4.15 16.72 -13.14
CA TRP A 187 -3.23 17.80 -12.82
C TRP A 187 -3.09 18.06 -11.31
N ALA A 188 -4.18 17.94 -10.55
CA ALA A 188 -4.10 18.01 -9.09
C ALA A 188 -3.23 16.89 -8.51
N ARG A 189 -3.29 15.67 -9.08
CA ARG A 189 -2.40 14.57 -8.68
C ARG A 189 -0.94 14.82 -9.04
N PHE A 190 -0.67 15.34 -10.23
CA PHE A 190 0.66 15.79 -10.65
C PHE A 190 1.20 16.86 -9.70
N GLY A 191 0.39 17.89 -9.41
CA GLY A 191 0.72 18.99 -8.51
C GLY A 191 1.05 18.52 -7.09
N GLU A 192 0.36 17.49 -6.59
CA GLU A 192 0.63 16.85 -5.28
C GLU A 192 2.08 16.38 -5.20
N LEU A 193 2.53 15.62 -6.21
CA LEU A 193 3.89 15.10 -6.25
C LEU A 193 4.93 16.21 -6.43
N ALA A 194 4.63 17.20 -7.28
CA ALA A 194 5.51 18.34 -7.50
C ALA A 194 5.65 19.22 -6.23
N LEU A 195 4.55 19.53 -5.54
CA LEU A 195 4.57 20.28 -4.28
C LEU A 195 5.32 19.53 -3.17
N ALA A 196 5.10 18.22 -3.07
CA ALA A 196 5.84 17.38 -2.14
C ALA A 196 7.35 17.41 -2.43
N ALA A 197 7.75 17.32 -3.70
CA ALA A 197 9.16 17.40 -4.11
C ALA A 197 9.79 18.75 -3.74
N VAL A 198 9.11 19.85 -4.06
CA VAL A 198 9.56 21.21 -3.70
C VAL A 198 9.72 21.34 -2.17
N GLY A 199 8.72 20.91 -1.42
CA GLY A 199 8.77 20.96 0.03
C GLY A 199 9.88 20.08 0.63
N LEU A 200 10.15 18.89 0.06
CA LEU A 200 11.28 18.04 0.46
C LEU A 200 12.62 18.74 0.21
N VAL A 201 12.78 19.39 -0.94
CA VAL A 201 13.99 20.19 -1.24
C VAL A 201 14.17 21.31 -0.22
N MET A 202 13.10 22.06 0.05
CA MET A 202 13.15 23.17 1.04
C MET A 202 13.55 22.67 2.42
N VAL A 203 12.91 21.59 2.92
CA VAL A 203 13.22 21.09 4.27
C VAL A 203 14.62 20.51 4.36
N TYR A 204 15.14 19.91 3.28
CA TYR A 204 16.52 19.42 3.24
C TYR A 204 17.53 20.56 3.37
N GLN A 205 17.33 21.65 2.62
CA GLN A 205 18.19 22.83 2.68
C GLN A 205 18.10 23.55 4.02
N THR A 206 16.89 23.73 4.55
CA THR A 206 16.72 24.38 5.89
C THR A 206 17.26 23.55 7.04
N SER A 207 17.44 22.23 6.82
CA SER A 207 18.12 21.34 7.79
C SER A 207 19.65 21.40 7.69
N GLY A 208 20.23 22.40 7.00
CA GLY A 208 21.66 22.58 6.85
C GLY A 208 22.33 21.59 5.89
N GLN A 209 21.55 20.95 5.02
CA GLN A 209 22.07 20.04 4.00
C GLN A 209 22.09 20.72 2.63
N ASP A 210 23.11 20.42 1.82
CA ASP A 210 23.27 21.01 0.49
C ASP A 210 23.07 19.95 -0.60
N LEU A 211 22.10 20.18 -1.48
CA LEU A 211 21.87 19.36 -2.66
C LEU A 211 23.00 19.47 -3.70
N LYS A 212 23.72 20.61 -3.73
CA LYS A 212 24.85 20.81 -4.64
C LYS A 212 26.03 19.91 -4.30
N ALA A 213 26.09 19.42 -3.06
CA ALA A 213 27.11 18.44 -2.66
C ALA A 213 26.84 17.03 -3.19
N TRP A 214 25.64 16.77 -3.73
CA TRP A 214 25.30 15.47 -4.27
C TRP A 214 26.06 15.19 -5.57
N ARG A 215 26.59 13.98 -5.69
CA ARG A 215 27.35 13.53 -6.86
C ARG A 215 26.78 12.19 -7.33
N SER A 216 26.65 12.01 -8.62
CA SER A 216 26.29 10.72 -9.21
C SER A 216 27.54 10.02 -9.72
N SER A 217 27.60 8.69 -9.53
CA SER A 217 28.69 7.88 -10.08
C SER A 217 28.16 6.58 -10.70
N LEU A 218 28.71 6.20 -11.85
CA LEU A 218 28.33 4.98 -12.56
C LEU A 218 28.68 3.71 -11.76
N PRO A 219 29.85 3.60 -11.10
CA PRO A 219 30.15 2.44 -10.25
C PRO A 219 29.10 2.25 -9.13
N ARG A 220 28.69 3.37 -8.49
CA ARG A 220 27.67 3.34 -7.43
C ARG A 220 26.31 2.95 -8.00
N ALA A 221 25.92 3.49 -9.15
CA ALA A 221 24.67 3.14 -9.83
C ALA A 221 24.61 1.64 -10.15
N LYS A 222 25.67 1.07 -10.71
CA LYS A 222 25.76 -0.36 -11.00
C LYS A 222 25.60 -1.19 -9.72
N LYS A 223 26.26 -0.81 -8.62
CA LYS A 223 26.14 -1.49 -7.33
C LYS A 223 24.70 -1.46 -6.82
N LEU A 224 24.08 -0.28 -6.76
CA LEU A 224 22.70 -0.11 -6.29
C LEU A 224 21.71 -0.92 -7.13
N LEU A 225 21.81 -0.89 -8.46
CA LEU A 225 20.93 -1.65 -9.34
C LEU A 225 21.13 -3.16 -9.22
N THR A 226 22.39 -3.62 -9.07
CA THR A 226 22.66 -5.05 -8.86
C THR A 226 22.05 -5.57 -7.56
N GLU A 227 21.98 -4.73 -6.52
CA GLU A 227 21.35 -5.12 -5.27
C GLU A 227 19.83 -4.98 -5.32
N SER A 228 19.27 -4.03 -6.11
CA SER A 228 17.84 -3.70 -6.09
C SER A 228 17.00 -4.42 -7.14
N TRP A 229 17.59 -5.01 -8.19
CA TRP A 229 16.80 -5.63 -9.26
C TRP A 229 15.81 -6.71 -8.77
N PRO A 230 16.11 -7.55 -7.74
CA PRO A 230 15.13 -8.51 -7.24
C PRO A 230 13.93 -7.80 -6.58
N LEU A 231 14.17 -6.61 -5.98
CA LEU A 231 13.12 -5.81 -5.36
C LEU A 231 12.23 -5.14 -6.42
N ILE A 232 12.77 -4.80 -7.59
CA ILE A 232 11.97 -4.30 -8.72
C ILE A 232 11.00 -5.39 -9.18
N VAL A 233 11.51 -6.60 -9.43
CA VAL A 233 10.69 -7.74 -9.88
C VAL A 233 9.61 -8.11 -8.84
N SER A 234 9.99 -8.18 -7.56
CA SER A 234 9.05 -8.41 -6.47
C SER A 234 7.99 -7.31 -6.37
N GLY A 235 8.41 -6.05 -6.54
CA GLY A 235 7.51 -4.90 -6.54
C GLY A 235 6.48 -4.99 -7.66
N ILE A 236 6.89 -5.30 -8.88
CA ILE A 236 5.98 -5.49 -10.02
C ILE A 236 4.98 -6.63 -9.69
N ALA A 237 5.45 -7.76 -9.19
CA ALA A 237 4.57 -8.89 -8.84
C ALA A 237 3.53 -8.51 -7.77
N ILE A 238 3.93 -7.72 -6.75
CA ILE A 238 3.02 -7.23 -5.72
C ILE A 238 1.98 -6.27 -6.32
N TYR A 239 2.40 -5.32 -7.18
CA TYR A 239 1.45 -4.40 -7.83
C TYR A 239 0.51 -5.14 -8.79
N VAL A 240 0.99 -6.10 -9.57
CA VAL A 240 0.13 -6.98 -10.37
C VAL A 240 -0.91 -7.65 -9.48
N TYR A 241 -0.47 -8.30 -8.41
CA TYR A 241 -1.35 -9.02 -7.48
C TYR A 241 -2.42 -8.12 -6.83
N SER A 242 -2.10 -6.84 -6.58
CA SER A 242 -2.97 -5.92 -5.84
C SER A 242 -3.84 -5.00 -6.71
N THR A 243 -3.53 -4.83 -7.99
CA THR A 243 -4.20 -3.82 -8.84
C THR A 243 -4.60 -4.30 -10.23
N ILE A 244 -4.25 -5.55 -10.61
CA ILE A 244 -4.50 -6.06 -11.95
C ILE A 244 -6.00 -6.10 -12.31
N ASP A 245 -6.86 -6.35 -11.34
CA ASP A 245 -8.31 -6.32 -11.47
C ASP A 245 -8.82 -4.96 -11.97
N GLN A 246 -8.28 -3.86 -11.43
CA GLN A 246 -8.63 -2.50 -11.88
C GLN A 246 -8.14 -2.24 -13.31
N ILE A 247 -6.95 -2.71 -13.64
CA ILE A 247 -6.39 -2.57 -14.99
C ILE A 247 -7.22 -3.39 -15.97
N MET A 248 -7.58 -4.64 -15.63
CA MET A 248 -8.38 -5.49 -16.51
C MET A 248 -9.80 -4.97 -16.69
N LEU A 249 -10.46 -4.46 -15.63
CA LEU A 249 -11.76 -3.81 -15.75
C LEU A 249 -11.72 -2.62 -16.73
N GLY A 250 -10.69 -1.77 -16.63
CA GLY A 250 -10.52 -0.66 -17.57
C GLY A 250 -10.18 -1.11 -18.99
N SER A 251 -9.30 -2.11 -19.13
CA SER A 251 -8.91 -2.64 -20.44
C SER A 251 -10.04 -3.35 -21.19
N PHE A 252 -11.03 -3.89 -20.47
CA PHE A 252 -12.26 -4.44 -21.06
C PHE A 252 -13.34 -3.36 -21.33
N ASN A 253 -12.97 -2.07 -21.29
CA ASN A 253 -13.89 -0.93 -21.48
C ASN A 253 -15.06 -0.89 -20.48
N GLN A 254 -14.87 -1.43 -19.30
CA GLN A 254 -15.88 -1.46 -18.23
C GLN A 254 -15.65 -0.34 -17.20
N THR A 255 -15.53 0.89 -17.67
CA THR A 255 -15.18 2.05 -16.83
C THR A 255 -16.17 2.30 -15.70
N VAL A 256 -17.47 2.16 -15.94
CA VAL A 256 -18.51 2.25 -14.90
C VAL A 256 -18.31 1.16 -13.85
N GLN A 257 -18.09 -0.08 -14.27
CA GLN A 257 -17.84 -1.21 -13.35
C GLN A 257 -16.56 -1.00 -12.53
N LEU A 258 -15.53 -0.43 -13.15
CA LEU A 258 -14.30 -0.07 -12.45
C LEU A 258 -14.55 1.02 -11.40
N GLY A 259 -15.37 2.03 -11.69
CA GLY A 259 -15.73 3.06 -10.72
C GLY A 259 -16.48 2.48 -9.52
N LEU A 260 -17.43 1.58 -9.77
CA LEU A 260 -18.17 0.88 -8.71
C LEU A 260 -17.23 0.00 -7.88
N TYR A 261 -16.31 -0.73 -8.51
CA TYR A 261 -15.30 -1.53 -7.86
C TYR A 261 -14.36 -0.68 -7.01
N ALA A 262 -13.80 0.39 -7.58
CA ALA A 262 -12.87 1.27 -6.90
C ALA A 262 -13.49 1.95 -5.65
N ALA A 263 -14.77 2.33 -5.71
CA ALA A 263 -15.49 2.88 -4.57
C ALA A 263 -15.61 1.87 -3.43
N ALA A 264 -15.97 0.61 -3.72
CA ALA A 264 -16.07 -0.44 -2.72
C ALA A 264 -14.71 -0.82 -2.13
N VAL A 265 -13.68 -1.00 -2.97
CA VAL A 265 -12.30 -1.29 -2.55
C VAL A 265 -11.77 -0.20 -1.63
N LYS A 266 -12.03 1.07 -1.94
CA LYS A 266 -11.57 2.20 -1.13
C LYS A 266 -12.15 2.21 0.29
N ILE A 267 -13.40 1.79 0.47
CA ILE A 267 -14.00 1.59 1.81
C ILE A 267 -13.29 0.44 2.52
N SER A 268 -13.10 -0.68 1.82
CA SER A 268 -12.50 -1.88 2.40
C SER A 268 -11.04 -1.66 2.84
N GLN A 269 -10.27 -0.89 2.08
CA GLN A 269 -8.87 -0.55 2.39
C GLN A 269 -8.69 0.25 3.69
N ILE A 270 -9.75 0.87 4.22
CA ILE A 270 -9.68 1.52 5.53
C ILE A 270 -9.27 0.52 6.61
N PHE A 271 -9.68 -0.74 6.47
CA PHE A 271 -9.41 -1.76 7.46
C PHE A 271 -8.00 -2.38 7.34
N ASP A 272 -7.21 -2.04 6.32
CA ASP A 272 -5.83 -2.54 6.13
C ASP A 272 -4.86 -2.09 7.23
N PHE A 273 -5.25 -1.07 8.02
CA PHE A 273 -4.47 -0.68 9.18
C PHE A 273 -4.47 -1.76 10.29
N ILE A 274 -5.51 -2.59 10.38
CA ILE A 274 -5.66 -3.61 11.43
C ILE A 274 -4.51 -4.63 11.36
N PRO A 275 -4.29 -5.36 10.23
CA PRO A 275 -3.16 -6.29 10.14
C PRO A 275 -1.81 -5.59 10.31
N SER A 276 -1.67 -4.34 9.87
CA SER A 276 -0.42 -3.58 10.02
C SER A 276 -0.08 -3.32 11.49
N ILE A 277 -1.06 -2.87 12.29
CA ILE A 277 -0.88 -2.67 13.75
C ILE A 277 -0.60 -3.98 14.45
N MET A 278 -1.32 -5.03 14.08
CA MET A 278 -1.12 -6.36 14.64
C MET A 278 0.30 -6.86 14.38
N GLN A 279 0.80 -6.72 13.16
CA GLN A 279 2.16 -7.11 12.80
C GLN A 279 3.20 -6.34 13.64
N ILE A 280 3.09 -5.03 13.74
CA ILE A 280 4.00 -4.20 14.54
C ILE A 280 4.00 -4.62 16.02
N SER A 281 2.83 -4.98 16.56
CA SER A 281 2.66 -5.33 17.97
C SER A 281 3.12 -6.77 18.28
N PHE A 282 2.84 -7.71 17.39
CA PHE A 282 3.13 -9.13 17.62
C PHE A 282 4.53 -9.54 17.18
N PHE A 283 5.09 -8.96 16.13
CA PHE A 283 6.37 -9.38 15.54
C PHE A 283 7.53 -9.44 16.56
N PRO A 284 7.76 -8.40 17.41
CA PRO A 284 8.80 -8.47 18.44
C PRO A 284 8.54 -9.57 19.46
N LYS A 285 7.27 -9.69 19.91
CA LYS A 285 6.87 -10.71 20.89
C LYS A 285 7.01 -12.14 20.37
N LEU A 286 6.75 -12.35 19.08
CA LEU A 286 6.91 -13.64 18.41
C LEU A 286 8.39 -14.00 18.25
N THR A 287 9.24 -13.02 17.93
CA THR A 287 10.69 -13.21 17.85
C THR A 287 11.28 -13.57 19.21
N GLU A 288 10.86 -12.88 20.27
CA GLU A 288 11.26 -13.18 21.64
C GLU A 288 10.77 -14.58 22.08
N ALA A 289 9.53 -14.93 21.77
CA ALA A 289 8.98 -16.25 22.09
C ALA A 289 9.74 -17.39 21.41
N LYS A 290 10.24 -17.17 20.18
CA LYS A 290 11.09 -18.17 19.51
C LYS A 290 12.38 -18.44 20.29
N ALA A 291 12.96 -17.42 20.92
CA ALA A 291 14.15 -17.58 21.77
C ALA A 291 13.83 -18.25 23.12
N GLN A 292 12.59 -18.14 23.62
CA GLN A 292 12.15 -18.74 24.87
C GLN A 292 11.80 -20.25 24.73
N GLY A 293 11.47 -20.68 23.53
CA GLY A 293 11.19 -22.07 23.20
C GLY A 293 9.98 -22.31 22.32
N GLU A 294 9.92 -23.46 21.68
CA GLU A 294 8.93 -23.77 20.64
C GLU A 294 7.48 -23.77 21.16
N SER A 295 7.25 -24.20 22.41
CA SER A 295 5.90 -24.23 23.01
C SER A 295 5.31 -22.82 23.14
N GLU A 296 6.09 -21.86 23.66
CA GLU A 296 5.66 -20.47 23.83
C GLU A 296 5.48 -19.77 22.47
N TYR A 297 6.36 -20.05 21.52
CA TYR A 297 6.27 -19.58 20.16
C TYR A 297 4.97 -20.01 19.47
N ILE A 298 4.63 -21.30 19.52
CA ILE A 298 3.39 -21.84 18.96
C ILE A 298 2.17 -21.21 19.65
N LYS A 299 2.19 -21.05 20.97
CA LYS A 299 1.10 -20.43 21.73
C LYS A 299 0.85 -18.99 21.29
N LYS A 300 1.90 -18.16 21.16
CA LYS A 300 1.77 -16.76 20.74
C LYS A 300 1.35 -16.63 19.27
N PHE A 301 1.86 -17.49 18.38
CA PHE A 301 1.39 -17.52 16.99
C PHE A 301 -0.08 -17.91 16.89
N GLN A 302 -0.52 -18.91 17.65
CA GLN A 302 -1.92 -19.29 17.67
C GLN A 302 -2.80 -18.13 18.13
N ALA A 303 -2.41 -17.41 19.18
CA ALA A 303 -3.15 -16.24 19.65
C ALA A 303 -3.18 -15.11 18.60
N TYR A 304 -2.11 -14.94 17.84
CA TYR A 304 -2.07 -13.97 16.73
C TYR A 304 -3.09 -14.31 15.64
N PHE A 305 -3.16 -15.57 15.20
CA PHE A 305 -4.14 -16.03 14.22
C PHE A 305 -5.57 -15.99 14.77
N ASP A 306 -5.78 -16.36 16.03
CA ASP A 306 -7.09 -16.28 16.68
C ASP A 306 -7.61 -14.83 16.71
N LEU A 307 -6.75 -13.90 17.11
CA LEU A 307 -7.10 -12.48 17.16
C LEU A 307 -7.36 -11.91 15.76
N THR A 308 -6.55 -12.31 14.77
CA THR A 308 -6.76 -11.92 13.37
C THR A 308 -8.14 -12.35 12.88
N LEU A 309 -8.52 -13.60 13.12
CA LEU A 309 -9.85 -14.12 12.75
C LEU A 309 -10.97 -13.33 13.40
N ILE A 310 -10.91 -13.13 14.72
CA ILE A 310 -11.97 -12.45 15.47
C ILE A 310 -12.13 -11.01 15.01
N LEU A 311 -11.04 -10.27 14.88
CA LEU A 311 -11.08 -8.87 14.42
C LEU A 311 -11.68 -8.77 13.02
N TRP A 312 -11.33 -9.68 12.11
CA TRP A 312 -11.91 -9.69 10.76
C TRP A 312 -13.39 -10.03 10.76
N LEU A 313 -13.85 -10.98 11.56
CA LEU A 313 -15.28 -11.28 11.69
C LEU A 313 -16.06 -10.08 12.24
N VAL A 314 -15.50 -9.40 13.23
CA VAL A 314 -16.09 -8.18 13.81
C VAL A 314 -16.22 -7.05 12.78
N VAL A 315 -15.32 -6.99 11.79
CA VAL A 315 -15.38 -6.01 10.69
C VAL A 315 -16.24 -6.52 9.53
N ALA A 316 -15.96 -7.74 9.04
CA ALA A 316 -16.57 -8.25 7.81
C ALA A 316 -18.08 -8.45 7.93
N ILE A 317 -18.57 -8.95 9.07
CA ILE A 317 -20.00 -9.20 9.27
C ILE A 317 -20.79 -7.88 9.23
N PRO A 318 -20.50 -6.86 10.04
CA PRO A 318 -21.25 -5.60 9.97
C PRO A 318 -21.12 -4.90 8.61
N VAL A 319 -19.89 -4.83 8.04
CA VAL A 319 -19.68 -4.18 6.75
C VAL A 319 -20.47 -4.88 5.64
N SER A 320 -20.51 -6.21 5.64
CA SER A 320 -21.28 -6.98 4.67
C SER A 320 -22.80 -6.76 4.83
N LEU A 321 -23.31 -6.78 6.07
CA LEU A 321 -24.75 -6.59 6.37
C LEU A 321 -25.23 -5.17 6.07
N PHE A 322 -24.40 -4.18 6.38
CA PHE A 322 -24.74 -2.77 6.22
C PHE A 322 -24.16 -2.14 4.94
N SER A 323 -23.63 -2.94 4.01
CA SER A 323 -22.99 -2.46 2.78
C SER A 323 -23.88 -1.51 1.98
N ASN A 324 -25.16 -1.79 1.82
CA ASN A 324 -26.11 -0.93 1.12
C ASN A 324 -26.25 0.43 1.80
N TYR A 325 -26.40 0.45 3.11
CA TYR A 325 -26.49 1.69 3.88
C TYR A 325 -25.20 2.51 3.81
N VAL A 326 -24.05 1.84 3.97
CA VAL A 326 -22.72 2.48 3.93
C VAL A 326 -22.48 3.10 2.56
N VAL A 327 -22.71 2.36 1.46
CA VAL A 327 -22.49 2.86 0.10
C VAL A 327 -23.44 4.00 -0.23
N HIS A 328 -24.73 3.86 0.07
CA HIS A 328 -25.70 4.93 -0.17
C HIS A 328 -25.36 6.20 0.62
N PHE A 329 -25.01 6.07 1.89
CA PHE A 329 -24.62 7.20 2.74
C PHE A 329 -23.34 7.89 2.23
N LEU A 330 -22.31 7.13 1.84
CA LEU A 330 -21.01 7.67 1.43
C LEU A 330 -21.02 8.15 -0.01
N TYR A 331 -21.57 7.40 -0.96
CA TYR A 331 -21.44 7.65 -2.40
C TYR A 331 -22.75 8.04 -3.10
N GLY A 332 -23.92 7.78 -2.49
CA GLY A 332 -25.22 8.03 -3.10
C GLY A 332 -25.67 6.93 -4.08
N ASP A 333 -26.83 7.14 -4.71
CA ASP A 333 -27.53 6.14 -5.52
C ASP A 333 -26.79 5.69 -6.76
N ASN A 334 -26.00 6.56 -7.39
CA ASN A 334 -25.20 6.25 -8.58
C ASN A 334 -24.19 5.10 -8.33
N TYR A 335 -23.86 4.83 -7.07
CA TYR A 335 -22.95 3.79 -6.65
C TYR A 335 -23.64 2.60 -5.97
N ALA A 336 -24.97 2.48 -6.04
CA ALA A 336 -25.73 1.44 -5.34
C ALA A 336 -25.16 0.03 -5.60
N ALA A 337 -24.75 -0.28 -6.84
CA ALA A 337 -24.16 -1.57 -7.18
C ALA A 337 -22.81 -1.86 -6.49
N SER A 338 -22.09 -0.82 -6.00
CA SER A 338 -20.87 -0.99 -5.19
C SER A 338 -21.15 -1.67 -3.85
N ALA A 339 -22.38 -1.68 -3.38
CA ALA A 339 -22.74 -2.35 -2.12
C ALA A 339 -22.54 -3.87 -2.21
N THR A 340 -22.95 -4.48 -3.31
CA THR A 340 -22.70 -5.92 -3.56
C THR A 340 -21.20 -6.20 -3.67
N VAL A 341 -20.45 -5.35 -4.35
CA VAL A 341 -18.99 -5.45 -4.44
C VAL A 341 -18.35 -5.37 -3.05
N LEU A 342 -18.75 -4.38 -2.24
CA LEU A 342 -18.24 -4.19 -0.87
C LEU A 342 -18.56 -5.39 0.03
N SER A 343 -19.80 -5.89 -0.03
CA SER A 343 -20.24 -7.02 0.80
C SER A 343 -19.42 -8.31 0.55
N ILE A 344 -18.91 -8.49 -0.66
CA ILE A 344 -18.06 -9.64 -1.02
C ILE A 344 -16.58 -9.30 -0.77
N TYR A 345 -16.14 -8.09 -1.18
CA TYR A 345 -14.71 -7.72 -1.12
C TYR A 345 -14.16 -7.67 0.31
N VAL A 346 -14.99 -7.30 1.29
CA VAL A 346 -14.57 -7.29 2.71
C VAL A 346 -14.13 -8.68 3.18
N TRP A 347 -14.66 -9.76 2.60
CA TRP A 347 -14.22 -11.14 2.89
C TRP A 347 -12.88 -11.48 2.23
N ALA A 348 -12.55 -10.86 1.11
CA ALA A 348 -11.21 -11.00 0.53
C ALA A 348 -10.12 -10.42 1.45
N GLN A 349 -10.41 -9.32 2.13
CA GLN A 349 -9.48 -8.74 3.11
C GLN A 349 -9.16 -9.65 4.30
N PHE A 350 -10.04 -10.59 4.62
CA PHE A 350 -9.75 -11.67 5.57
C PHE A 350 -8.50 -12.49 5.16
N GLY A 351 -8.39 -12.81 3.86
CA GLY A 351 -7.20 -13.47 3.33
C GLY A 351 -5.94 -12.61 3.45
N SER A 352 -6.06 -11.29 3.26
CA SER A 352 -4.95 -10.35 3.47
C SER A 352 -4.44 -10.37 4.92
N GLY A 353 -5.34 -10.36 5.91
CA GLY A 353 -4.98 -10.41 7.33
C GLY A 353 -4.19 -11.68 7.70
N PHE A 354 -4.63 -12.84 7.22
CA PHE A 354 -3.87 -14.08 7.40
C PHE A 354 -2.56 -14.10 6.63
N GLY A 355 -2.51 -13.47 5.46
CA GLY A 355 -1.28 -13.29 4.69
C GLY A 355 -0.22 -12.52 5.48
N VAL A 356 -0.60 -11.43 6.16
CA VAL A 356 0.29 -10.64 7.02
C VAL A 356 0.80 -11.47 8.21
N ALA A 357 -0.09 -12.22 8.87
CA ALA A 357 0.29 -13.09 9.99
C ALA A 357 1.26 -14.22 9.55
N ARG A 358 1.01 -14.83 8.37
CA ARG A 358 1.91 -15.78 7.74
C ARG A 358 3.26 -15.16 7.37
N ASN A 359 3.28 -13.95 6.86
CA ASN A 359 4.53 -13.25 6.51
C ASN A 359 5.44 -13.11 7.74
N ALA A 360 4.88 -12.79 8.92
CA ALA A 360 5.64 -12.78 10.17
C ALA A 360 6.27 -14.16 10.46
N PHE A 361 5.54 -15.27 10.24
CA PHE A 361 6.07 -16.63 10.39
C PHE A 361 7.21 -16.90 9.40
N ILE A 362 7.00 -16.59 8.12
CA ILE A 362 7.99 -16.75 7.05
C ILE A 362 9.30 -16.01 7.37
N MET A 363 9.19 -14.79 7.88
CA MET A 363 10.36 -13.96 8.23
C MET A 363 11.12 -14.53 9.43
N ILE A 364 10.43 -14.93 10.50
CA ILE A 364 11.06 -15.46 11.70
C ILE A 364 11.71 -16.83 11.41
N GLU A 365 11.11 -17.65 10.57
CA GLU A 365 11.66 -18.96 10.17
C GLU A 365 12.73 -18.87 9.06
N GLY A 366 13.01 -17.67 8.52
CA GLY A 366 14.00 -17.49 7.45
C GLY A 366 13.59 -18.11 6.11
N LYS A 367 12.29 -18.29 5.85
CA LYS A 367 11.73 -18.98 4.68
C LYS A 367 11.23 -18.01 3.60
N ALA A 368 11.94 -16.91 3.37
CA ALA A 368 11.52 -15.81 2.49
C ALA A 368 11.20 -16.23 1.04
N HIS A 369 11.79 -17.33 0.54
CA HIS A 369 11.49 -17.86 -0.79
C HIS A 369 10.02 -18.25 -0.99
N ASN A 370 9.33 -18.67 0.09
CA ASN A 370 7.91 -19.00 0.03
C ASN A 370 7.05 -17.78 -0.30
N GLU A 371 7.43 -16.57 0.13
CA GLU A 371 6.66 -15.36 -0.16
C GLU A 371 6.64 -15.03 -1.65
N LEU A 372 7.78 -15.18 -2.34
CA LEU A 372 7.85 -15.03 -3.79
C LEU A 372 6.93 -16.04 -4.50
N TYR A 373 7.03 -17.32 -4.13
CA TYR A 373 6.19 -18.37 -4.70
C TYR A 373 4.70 -18.07 -4.52
N LEU A 374 4.28 -17.66 -3.32
CA LEU A 374 2.89 -17.32 -3.02
C LEU A 374 2.41 -16.10 -3.80
N THR A 375 3.25 -15.07 -3.92
CA THR A 375 2.92 -13.85 -4.67
C THR A 375 2.75 -14.14 -6.17
N PHE A 376 3.68 -14.89 -6.78
CA PHE A 376 3.56 -15.27 -8.19
C PHE A 376 2.36 -16.16 -8.46
N THR A 377 2.11 -17.15 -7.59
CA THR A 377 0.93 -18.03 -7.71
C THR A 377 -0.36 -17.21 -7.60
N GLY A 378 -0.42 -16.29 -6.63
CA GLY A 378 -1.56 -15.40 -6.46
C GLY A 378 -1.77 -14.49 -7.67
N ALA A 379 -0.73 -13.85 -8.17
CA ALA A 379 -0.82 -12.99 -9.35
C ALA A 379 -1.31 -13.76 -10.58
N SER A 380 -0.74 -14.93 -10.85
CA SER A 380 -1.14 -15.76 -11.99
C SER A 380 -2.59 -16.24 -11.88
N LEU A 381 -2.99 -16.72 -10.70
CA LEU A 381 -4.36 -17.17 -10.45
C LEU A 381 -5.36 -16.01 -10.59
N ASN A 382 -5.03 -14.84 -10.04
CA ASN A 382 -5.89 -13.66 -10.11
C ASN A 382 -6.08 -13.18 -11.56
N ILE A 383 -5.00 -13.13 -12.36
CA ILE A 383 -5.08 -12.78 -13.78
C ILE A 383 -6.00 -13.77 -14.54
N ILE A 384 -5.82 -15.08 -14.33
CA ILE A 384 -6.61 -16.11 -15.00
C ILE A 384 -8.08 -15.98 -14.61
N LEU A 385 -8.39 -15.85 -13.32
CA LEU A 385 -9.77 -15.71 -12.87
C LEU A 385 -10.41 -14.42 -13.38
N ASN A 386 -9.70 -13.31 -13.34
CA ASN A 386 -10.18 -12.02 -13.87
C ASN A 386 -10.48 -12.11 -15.38
N TRP A 387 -9.62 -12.78 -16.15
CA TRP A 387 -9.82 -12.96 -17.59
C TRP A 387 -11.15 -13.65 -17.92
N TYR A 388 -11.57 -14.61 -17.10
CA TYR A 388 -12.83 -15.33 -17.30
C TYR A 388 -14.05 -14.65 -16.64
N LEU A 389 -13.87 -14.02 -15.48
CA LEU A 389 -14.98 -13.52 -14.67
C LEU A 389 -15.35 -12.07 -14.99
N ILE A 390 -14.37 -11.19 -15.28
CA ILE A 390 -14.65 -9.78 -15.59
C ILE A 390 -15.54 -9.62 -16.82
N PRO A 391 -15.29 -10.27 -17.97
CA PRO A 391 -16.15 -10.07 -19.14
C PRO A 391 -17.61 -10.45 -18.92
N LYS A 392 -17.89 -11.38 -17.99
CA LYS A 392 -19.23 -11.88 -17.70
C LYS A 392 -19.92 -11.13 -16.55
N TYR A 393 -19.17 -10.75 -15.54
CA TYR A 393 -19.73 -10.26 -14.25
C TYR A 393 -19.20 -8.90 -13.82
N GLY A 394 -18.35 -8.24 -14.61
CA GLY A 394 -17.81 -6.91 -14.32
C GLY A 394 -17.13 -6.81 -12.97
N ALA A 395 -17.50 -5.81 -12.19
CA ALA A 395 -16.96 -5.55 -10.84
C ALA A 395 -17.15 -6.73 -9.88
N ILE A 396 -18.28 -7.42 -9.95
CA ILE A 396 -18.53 -8.61 -9.13
C ILE A 396 -17.56 -9.73 -9.54
N GLY A 397 -17.30 -9.91 -10.85
CA GLY A 397 -16.35 -10.88 -11.36
C GLY A 397 -14.93 -10.63 -10.81
N ALA A 398 -14.45 -9.38 -10.84
CA ALA A 398 -13.19 -8.99 -10.28
C ALA A 398 -13.12 -9.26 -8.76
N THR A 399 -14.19 -8.94 -8.05
CA THR A 399 -14.27 -9.17 -6.59
C THR A 399 -14.21 -10.65 -6.23
N VAL A 400 -14.93 -11.49 -6.95
CA VAL A 400 -14.92 -12.94 -6.74
C VAL A 400 -13.56 -13.53 -7.09
N ALA A 401 -12.92 -13.07 -8.18
CA ALA A 401 -11.55 -13.47 -8.53
C ALA A 401 -10.56 -13.16 -7.40
N THR A 402 -10.63 -11.95 -6.84
CA THR A 402 -9.80 -11.53 -5.71
C THR A 402 -10.08 -12.36 -4.46
N LEU A 403 -11.36 -12.60 -4.13
CA LEU A 403 -11.75 -13.44 -2.98
C LEU A 403 -11.20 -14.86 -3.09
N ILE A 404 -11.38 -15.50 -4.25
CA ILE A 404 -10.87 -16.86 -4.51
C ILE A 404 -9.35 -16.88 -4.41
N THR A 405 -8.68 -15.91 -5.04
CA THR A 405 -7.22 -15.82 -5.04
C THR A 405 -6.67 -15.68 -3.63
N TYR A 406 -7.22 -14.76 -2.84
CA TYR A 406 -6.78 -14.53 -1.47
C TYR A 406 -7.05 -15.75 -0.59
N PHE A 407 -8.21 -16.41 -0.77
CA PHE A 407 -8.51 -17.65 -0.05
C PHE A 407 -7.53 -18.77 -0.41
N VAL A 408 -7.23 -18.97 -1.68
CA VAL A 408 -6.25 -19.98 -2.13
C VAL A 408 -4.87 -19.68 -1.54
N VAL A 409 -4.38 -18.45 -1.70
CA VAL A 409 -3.03 -18.06 -1.29
C VAL A 409 -2.88 -18.00 0.24
N ALA A 410 -3.86 -17.43 0.94
CA ALA A 410 -3.76 -17.21 2.38
C ALA A 410 -4.22 -18.41 3.22
N VAL A 411 -5.00 -19.33 2.65
CA VAL A 411 -5.52 -20.50 3.38
C VAL A 411 -5.02 -21.80 2.76
N LEU A 412 -5.40 -22.11 1.51
CA LEU A 412 -5.18 -23.44 0.94
C LEU A 412 -3.71 -23.78 0.73
N LEU A 413 -2.89 -22.86 0.21
CA LEU A 413 -1.48 -23.13 -0.05
C LEU A 413 -0.68 -23.40 1.23
N ASN A 414 -1.14 -22.96 2.40
CA ASN A 414 -0.49 -23.30 3.68
C ASN A 414 -0.62 -24.79 4.05
N PHE A 415 -1.55 -25.53 3.47
CA PHE A 415 -1.65 -26.98 3.67
C PHE A 415 -0.82 -27.78 2.67
N ILE A 416 -0.55 -27.19 1.51
CA ILE A 416 0.17 -27.83 0.40
C ILE A 416 1.68 -27.67 0.58
N ILE A 417 2.13 -26.44 0.89
CA ILE A 417 3.55 -26.13 1.04
C ILE A 417 4.07 -26.71 2.37
N PRO A 418 5.05 -27.62 2.35
CA PRO A 418 5.53 -28.29 3.57
C PRO A 418 5.96 -27.34 4.68
N ASP A 419 6.67 -26.28 4.32
CA ASP A 419 7.17 -25.25 5.24
C ASP A 419 6.07 -24.45 5.94
N LEU A 420 4.88 -24.36 5.34
CA LEU A 420 3.76 -23.56 5.82
C LEU A 420 2.67 -24.39 6.52
N LYS A 421 2.84 -25.71 6.63
CA LYS A 421 1.89 -26.58 7.34
C LYS A 421 1.59 -26.14 8.79
N PRO A 422 2.55 -25.60 9.56
CA PRO A 422 2.25 -25.03 10.88
C PRO A 422 1.23 -23.88 10.80
N VAL A 423 1.36 -23.01 9.79
CA VAL A 423 0.41 -21.89 9.54
C VAL A 423 -0.99 -22.43 9.24
N GLY A 424 -1.10 -23.45 8.38
CA GLY A 424 -2.36 -24.12 8.10
C GLY A 424 -3.04 -24.66 9.36
N LYS A 425 -2.25 -25.25 10.29
CA LYS A 425 -2.76 -25.70 11.59
C LYS A 425 -3.26 -24.55 12.47
N PHE A 426 -2.56 -23.41 12.48
CA PHE A 426 -3.01 -22.21 13.21
C PHE A 426 -4.36 -21.73 12.69
N ILE A 427 -4.53 -21.62 11.37
CA ILE A 427 -5.78 -21.22 10.74
C ILE A 427 -6.93 -22.15 11.13
N LEU A 428 -6.75 -23.47 11.00
CA LEU A 428 -7.78 -24.45 11.36
C LEU A 428 -8.18 -24.37 12.84
N ARG A 429 -7.20 -24.22 13.74
CA ARG A 429 -7.48 -24.08 15.17
C ARG A 429 -8.24 -22.80 15.49
N SER A 430 -7.99 -21.72 14.76
CA SER A 430 -8.68 -20.44 14.94
C SER A 430 -10.16 -20.53 14.55
N CYS A 431 -10.55 -21.40 13.62
CA CYS A 431 -11.95 -21.59 13.21
C CYS A 431 -12.85 -22.07 14.37
N ASN A 432 -12.29 -22.63 15.45
CA ASN A 432 -13.05 -22.89 16.66
C ASN A 432 -13.09 -21.62 17.52
N LEU A 433 -14.05 -20.74 17.27
CA LEU A 433 -14.17 -19.42 17.90
C LEU A 433 -14.21 -19.47 19.43
N TYR A 434 -14.93 -20.44 20.01
CA TYR A 434 -14.99 -20.58 21.45
C TYR A 434 -13.60 -20.82 22.08
N LYS A 435 -12.83 -21.75 21.50
CA LYS A 435 -11.47 -22.01 21.95
C LYS A 435 -10.52 -20.85 21.62
N ALA A 436 -10.73 -20.16 20.51
CA ALA A 436 -9.94 -18.99 20.11
C ALA A 436 -10.05 -17.85 21.14
N VAL A 437 -11.28 -17.52 21.57
CA VAL A 437 -11.52 -16.51 22.61
C VAL A 437 -10.85 -16.89 23.92
N ASN A 438 -10.98 -18.15 24.36
CA ASN A 438 -10.36 -18.61 25.61
C ASN A 438 -8.82 -18.51 25.57
N ARG A 439 -8.19 -18.92 24.45
CA ARG A 439 -6.74 -18.80 24.27
C ARG A 439 -6.24 -17.36 24.31
N ILE A 440 -7.00 -16.42 23.72
CA ILE A 440 -6.64 -15.00 23.78
C ILE A 440 -6.69 -14.51 25.22
N LEU A 441 -7.73 -14.86 25.98
CA LEU A 441 -7.88 -14.47 27.39
C LEU A 441 -6.76 -15.02 28.27
N GLU A 442 -6.23 -16.22 27.96
CA GLU A 442 -5.09 -16.81 28.65
C GLU A 442 -3.76 -16.11 28.36
N VAL A 443 -3.60 -15.53 27.15
CA VAL A 443 -2.37 -14.82 26.76
C VAL A 443 -2.36 -13.36 27.26
N VAL A 444 -3.53 -12.78 27.52
CA VAL A 444 -3.67 -11.39 28.03
C VAL A 444 -3.57 -11.35 29.57
N ARG A 445 -3.89 -12.43 30.24
CA ARG A 445 -3.67 -12.61 31.69
C ARG A 445 -2.22 -12.93 32.01
#